data_4d842d236d870cfc4b7991f57a05c0bd
#
_entry.id   4d842d236d870cfc4b7991f57a05c0bd
#
_cell.length_a   1.000
_cell.length_b   1.000
_cell.length_c   1.000
_cell.angle_alpha   90.00
_cell.angle_beta   90.00
_cell.angle_gamma   90.00
#
_symmetry.space_group_name_H-M   'P 1'
#
loop_
_entity.id
_entity.type
_entity.pdbx_description
1 polymer ?
#
loop_
_entity_poly.entity_id
_entity_poly.type
_entity_poly.pdbx_seq_one_letter_code
_entity_poly.pdbx_strand_id
1 'polypeptide(L)'
;MMGRVIHTGQVVIDLTLRIEAIPEPGGDVFADESSMAVGGGFNVLAAARRMGVETLYAGPLGEGPFAQVARRALEEIGVDHVGPVAPGDQGYCVAMTDARAERTFISTCGAETRGPVDAFDHLEVSGDDVVYLSGYSLADEA
;
A
#
# COMPACT_ATOMS: atom_id res chain seq x y z
N MET A 1 21.21 -18.52 -7.40
CA MET A 1 20.87 -17.08 -7.17
C MET A 1 19.94 -17.05 -5.98
N MET A 2 20.03 -16.08 -5.11
CA MET A 2 18.99 -15.91 -4.08
C MET A 2 17.71 -15.48 -4.77
N GLY A 3 16.58 -16.10 -4.45
CA GLY A 3 15.28 -15.73 -5.00
C GLY A 3 14.85 -14.33 -4.59
N ARG A 4 13.93 -13.77 -5.35
CA ARG A 4 13.36 -12.43 -5.12
C ARG A 4 12.02 -12.55 -4.39
N VAL A 5 11.60 -11.48 -3.74
CA VAL A 5 10.20 -11.31 -3.31
C VAL A 5 9.47 -10.46 -4.35
N ILE A 6 8.41 -11.00 -4.92
CA ILE A 6 7.52 -10.31 -5.87
C ILE A 6 6.19 -10.07 -5.17
N HIS A 7 5.88 -8.82 -4.88
CA HIS A 7 4.64 -8.45 -4.20
C HIS A 7 3.57 -8.04 -5.22
N THR A 8 2.47 -8.77 -5.25
CA THR A 8 1.35 -8.57 -6.20
C THR A 8 0.13 -7.86 -5.59
N GLY A 9 0.20 -7.54 -4.29
CA GLY A 9 -0.89 -6.88 -3.58
C GLY A 9 -0.85 -5.35 -3.68
N GLN A 10 -1.48 -4.68 -2.72
CA GLN A 10 -1.69 -3.25 -2.74
C GLN A 10 -0.64 -2.50 -1.92
N VAL A 11 -0.18 -1.37 -2.46
CA VAL A 11 0.50 -0.30 -1.74
C VAL A 11 -0.48 0.86 -1.62
N VAL A 12 -0.68 1.34 -0.40
CA VAL A 12 -1.66 2.40 -0.07
C VAL A 12 -0.99 3.51 0.73
N ILE A 13 -1.68 4.62 0.91
CA ILE A 13 -1.23 5.71 1.76
C ILE A 13 -1.95 5.64 3.10
N ASP A 14 -1.21 5.66 4.20
CA ASP A 14 -1.73 5.75 5.55
C ASP A 14 -1.69 7.19 6.04
N LEU A 15 -2.87 7.75 6.32
CA LEU A 15 -3.05 9.05 6.97
C LEU A 15 -3.38 8.80 8.44
N THR A 16 -2.43 9.03 9.33
CA THR A 16 -2.62 8.75 10.76
C THR A 16 -2.97 10.03 11.50
N LEU A 17 -4.03 9.98 12.30
CA LEU A 17 -4.50 11.07 13.14
C LEU A 17 -4.55 10.60 14.60
N ARG A 18 -3.97 11.39 15.50
CA ARG A 18 -4.17 11.22 16.94
C ARG A 18 -5.21 12.22 17.42
N ILE A 19 -6.27 11.73 18.05
CA ILE A 19 -7.41 12.52 18.47
C ILE A 19 -7.78 12.16 19.91
N GLU A 20 -8.47 13.05 20.61
CA GLU A 20 -9.00 12.76 21.96
C GLU A 20 -10.06 11.66 21.91
N ALA A 21 -11.02 11.80 21.01
CA ALA A 21 -12.10 10.84 20.78
C ALA A 21 -12.64 10.97 19.35
N ILE A 22 -13.26 9.91 18.84
CA ILE A 22 -14.02 9.99 17.59
C ILE A 22 -15.18 10.98 17.79
N PRO A 23 -15.34 12.01 16.95
CA PRO A 23 -16.41 12.97 17.09
C PRO A 23 -17.79 12.32 16.86
N GLU A 24 -18.80 12.81 17.57
CA GLU A 24 -20.18 12.46 17.27
C GLU A 24 -20.60 12.96 15.88
N PRO A 25 -21.60 12.36 15.24
CA PRO A 25 -22.09 12.80 13.95
C PRO A 25 -22.43 14.31 13.94
N GLY A 26 -21.84 15.04 13.00
CA GLY A 26 -21.95 16.50 12.90
C GLY A 26 -20.98 17.28 13.80
N GLY A 27 -20.16 16.57 14.59
CA GLY A 27 -19.12 17.17 15.42
C GLY A 27 -17.86 17.50 14.64
N ASP A 28 -16.95 18.23 15.28
CA ASP A 28 -15.63 18.61 14.79
C ASP A 28 -14.59 18.36 15.89
N VAL A 29 -13.41 17.87 15.49
CA VAL A 29 -12.29 17.62 16.40
C VAL A 29 -10.97 17.93 15.68
N PHE A 30 -10.05 18.56 16.38
CA PHE A 30 -8.69 18.73 15.89
C PHE A 30 -7.82 17.56 16.31
N ALA A 31 -7.01 17.06 15.37
CA ALA A 31 -5.99 16.08 15.69
C ALA A 31 -4.80 16.75 16.39
N ASP A 32 -4.33 16.12 17.47
CA ASP A 32 -3.12 16.57 18.19
C ASP A 32 -1.86 16.32 17.36
N GLU A 33 -1.86 15.22 16.60
CA GLU A 33 -0.77 14.81 15.70
C GLU A 33 -1.36 14.23 14.42
N SER A 34 -0.65 14.47 13.32
CA SER A 34 -0.97 13.85 12.04
C SER A 34 0.30 13.42 11.30
N SER A 35 0.22 12.33 10.57
CA SER A 35 1.30 11.88 9.71
C SER A 35 0.77 11.22 8.45
N MET A 36 1.63 11.16 7.44
CA MET A 36 1.38 10.42 6.22
C MET A 36 2.56 9.47 5.97
N ALA A 37 2.24 8.22 5.66
CA ALA A 37 3.22 7.20 5.33
C ALA A 37 2.70 6.31 4.20
N VAL A 38 3.61 5.62 3.55
CA VAL A 38 3.25 4.55 2.61
C VAL A 38 3.09 3.26 3.40
N GLY A 39 2.00 2.56 3.18
CA GLY A 39 1.63 1.37 3.93
C GLY A 39 1.16 0.20 3.05
N GLY A 40 0.41 -0.71 3.63
CA GLY A 40 0.02 -1.95 2.96
C GLY A 40 1.23 -2.80 2.61
N GLY A 41 1.29 -3.24 1.37
CA GLY A 41 2.38 -4.07 0.84
C GLY A 41 3.77 -3.43 0.90
N PHE A 42 3.84 -2.11 0.99
CA PHE A 42 5.11 -1.40 1.17
C PHE A 42 5.88 -1.89 2.39
N ASN A 43 5.20 -2.21 3.48
CA ASN A 43 5.85 -2.69 4.70
C ASN A 43 6.56 -4.04 4.48
N VAL A 44 5.97 -4.94 3.71
CA VAL A 44 6.58 -6.23 3.35
C VAL A 44 7.81 -6.01 2.47
N LEU A 45 7.68 -5.16 1.44
CA LEU A 45 8.78 -4.82 0.54
C LEU A 45 9.95 -4.18 1.29
N ALA A 46 9.67 -3.21 2.15
CA ALA A 46 10.69 -2.54 2.96
C ALA A 46 11.40 -3.51 3.93
N ALA A 47 10.65 -4.44 4.54
CA ALA A 47 11.24 -5.46 5.41
C ALA A 47 12.16 -6.38 4.64
N ALA A 48 11.74 -6.90 3.49
CA ALA A 48 12.54 -7.79 2.65
C ALA A 48 13.83 -7.09 2.16
N ARG A 49 13.72 -5.82 1.72
CA ARG A 49 14.89 -5.03 1.32
C ARG A 49 15.88 -4.82 2.45
N ARG A 50 15.42 -4.54 3.67
CA ARG A 50 16.30 -4.42 4.86
C ARG A 50 17.03 -5.71 5.20
N MET A 51 16.44 -6.85 4.83
CA MET A 51 17.08 -8.17 4.97
C MET A 51 18.03 -8.51 3.81
N GLY A 52 18.22 -7.60 2.85
CA GLY A 52 19.09 -7.80 1.70
C GLY A 52 18.49 -8.63 0.57
N VAL A 53 17.18 -8.88 0.60
CA VAL A 53 16.47 -9.63 -0.44
C VAL A 53 16.10 -8.67 -1.57
N GLU A 54 16.32 -9.08 -2.81
CA GLU A 54 15.80 -8.37 -3.99
C GLU A 54 14.27 -8.41 -4.00
N THR A 55 13.64 -7.26 -4.24
CA THR A 55 12.18 -7.16 -4.21
C THR A 55 11.65 -6.39 -5.40
N LEU A 56 10.52 -6.85 -5.94
CA LEU A 56 9.77 -6.21 -7.01
C LEU A 56 8.34 -5.93 -6.54
N TYR A 57 7.82 -4.79 -6.91
CA TYR A 57 6.40 -4.48 -6.74
C TYR A 57 5.67 -4.62 -8.07
N ALA A 58 4.78 -5.60 -8.16
CA ALA A 58 4.01 -5.92 -9.36
C ALA A 58 2.54 -5.48 -9.28
N GLY A 59 2.09 -4.98 -8.12
CA GLY A 59 0.75 -4.43 -7.98
C GLY A 59 0.55 -3.12 -8.75
N PRO A 60 -0.70 -2.70 -9.00
CA PRO A 60 -0.98 -1.47 -9.71
C PRO A 60 -0.56 -0.21 -8.94
N LEU A 61 -0.06 0.79 -9.65
CA LEU A 61 0.11 2.16 -9.16
C LEU A 61 -0.72 3.12 -10.01
N GLY A 62 -1.29 4.12 -9.36
CA GLY A 62 -2.02 5.18 -10.03
C GLY A 62 -1.15 6.29 -10.62
N GLU A 63 -1.80 7.37 -11.02
CA GLU A 63 -1.18 8.55 -11.64
C GLU A 63 -1.30 9.81 -10.79
N GLY A 64 -2.06 9.78 -9.69
CA GLY A 64 -2.32 10.94 -8.83
C GLY A 64 -1.21 11.24 -7.81
N PRO A 65 -1.42 12.25 -6.95
CA PRO A 65 -0.46 12.68 -5.94
C PRO A 65 -0.06 11.58 -4.96
N PHE A 66 -1.00 10.78 -4.48
CA PHE A 66 -0.70 9.66 -3.58
C PHE A 66 0.08 8.55 -4.27
N ALA A 67 -0.23 8.26 -5.53
CA ALA A 67 0.55 7.32 -6.33
C ALA A 67 2.00 7.80 -6.51
N GLN A 68 2.24 9.11 -6.65
CA GLN A 68 3.59 9.66 -6.72
C GLN A 68 4.34 9.52 -5.40
N VAL A 69 3.66 9.69 -4.25
CA VAL A 69 4.25 9.45 -2.93
C VAL A 69 4.66 7.98 -2.80
N ALA A 70 3.77 7.04 -3.17
CA ALA A 70 4.07 5.61 -3.15
C ALA A 70 5.26 5.26 -4.06
N ARG A 71 5.30 5.80 -5.28
CA ARG A 71 6.36 5.56 -6.25
C ARG A 71 7.73 6.02 -5.72
N ARG A 72 7.80 7.23 -5.18
CA ARG A 72 9.03 7.76 -4.58
C ARG A 72 9.51 6.91 -3.41
N ALA A 73 8.61 6.49 -2.53
CA ALA A 73 8.97 5.64 -1.40
C ALA A 73 9.52 4.28 -1.84
N LEU A 74 8.96 3.66 -2.89
CA LEU A 74 9.48 2.44 -3.48
C LEU A 74 10.88 2.65 -4.06
N GLU A 75 11.10 3.73 -4.81
CA GLU A 75 12.40 4.10 -5.37
C GLU A 75 13.45 4.31 -4.26
N GLU A 76 13.10 5.02 -3.18
CA GLU A 76 13.99 5.29 -2.04
C GLU A 76 14.48 4.02 -1.34
N ILE A 77 13.66 2.97 -1.29
CA ILE A 77 14.07 1.68 -0.72
C ILE A 77 14.65 0.71 -1.76
N GLY A 78 14.78 1.14 -3.03
CA GLY A 78 15.35 0.34 -4.10
C GLY A 78 14.46 -0.81 -4.54
N VAL A 79 13.13 -0.61 -4.58
CA VAL A 79 12.14 -1.55 -5.09
C VAL A 79 11.66 -1.07 -6.46
N ASP A 80 11.86 -1.90 -7.48
CA ASP A 80 11.37 -1.62 -8.82
C ASP A 80 9.88 -1.89 -8.91
N HIS A 81 9.13 -0.95 -9.49
CA HIS A 81 7.75 -1.15 -9.86
C HIS A 81 7.66 -1.73 -11.26
N VAL A 82 7.18 -2.96 -11.36
CA VAL A 82 7.02 -3.71 -12.61
C VAL A 82 5.55 -3.98 -12.94
N GLY A 83 4.64 -3.51 -12.10
CA GLY A 83 3.20 -3.65 -12.29
C GLY A 83 2.60 -2.61 -13.24
N PRO A 84 1.29 -2.72 -13.50
CA PRO A 84 0.60 -1.78 -14.37
C PRO A 84 0.43 -0.40 -13.73
N VAL A 85 0.30 0.62 -14.57
CA VAL A 85 -0.21 1.92 -14.18
C VAL A 85 -1.72 1.92 -14.43
N ALA A 86 -2.51 2.17 -13.39
CA ALA A 86 -3.97 2.20 -13.47
C ALA A 86 -4.51 3.63 -13.37
N PRO A 87 -5.65 3.94 -14.00
CA PRO A 87 -6.24 5.27 -13.93
C PRO A 87 -6.64 5.68 -12.52
N GLY A 88 -6.44 6.95 -12.19
CA GLY A 88 -6.79 7.55 -10.91
C GLY A 88 -5.65 7.55 -9.90
N ASP A 89 -5.96 7.91 -8.67
CA ASP A 89 -4.95 7.98 -7.60
C ASP A 89 -4.94 6.72 -6.74
N GLN A 90 -3.90 6.56 -5.96
CA GLN A 90 -3.75 5.48 -4.99
C GLN A 90 -4.78 5.61 -3.87
N GLY A 91 -5.30 4.49 -3.41
CA GLY A 91 -6.16 4.43 -2.24
C GLY A 91 -5.41 4.84 -0.96
N TYR A 92 -6.17 5.28 0.02
CA TYR A 92 -5.62 5.66 1.31
C TYR A 92 -6.50 5.17 2.46
N CYS A 93 -5.87 5.04 3.62
CA CYS A 93 -6.51 4.70 4.87
C CYS A 93 -6.32 5.86 5.85
N VAL A 94 -7.42 6.38 6.40
CA VAL A 94 -7.37 7.27 7.56
C VAL A 94 -7.42 6.41 8.82
N ALA A 95 -6.34 6.41 9.58
CA ALA A 95 -6.20 5.69 10.84
C ALA A 95 -6.28 6.68 12.01
N MET A 96 -7.38 6.66 12.73
CA MET A 96 -7.60 7.51 13.90
C MET A 96 -7.27 6.72 15.17
N THR A 97 -6.40 7.26 16.02
CA THR A 97 -6.06 6.67 17.32
C THR A 97 -6.57 7.60 18.41
N ASP A 98 -7.46 7.11 19.27
CA ASP A 98 -8.02 7.88 20.37
C ASP A 98 -7.15 7.86 21.64
N ALA A 99 -7.57 8.58 22.69
CA ALA A 99 -6.85 8.67 23.96
C ALA A 99 -6.72 7.31 24.68
N ARG A 100 -7.54 6.32 24.34
CA ARG A 100 -7.48 4.95 24.88
C ARG A 100 -6.60 4.02 24.07
N ALA A 101 -5.93 4.56 23.03
CA ALA A 101 -5.15 3.81 22.04
C ALA A 101 -6.01 2.87 21.16
N GLU A 102 -7.33 3.08 21.09
CA GLU A 102 -8.19 2.39 20.15
C GLU A 102 -7.99 2.97 18.75
N ARG A 103 -7.96 2.10 17.76
CA ARG A 103 -7.80 2.49 16.35
C ARG A 103 -9.09 2.31 15.59
N THR A 104 -9.47 3.35 14.86
CA THR A 104 -10.60 3.34 13.94
C THR A 104 -10.11 3.71 12.55
N PHE A 105 -10.58 2.99 11.53
CA PHE A 105 -10.09 3.13 10.18
C PHE A 105 -11.21 3.52 9.22
N ILE A 106 -10.88 4.41 8.29
CA ILE A 106 -11.69 4.69 7.09
C ILE A 106 -10.78 4.48 5.89
N SER A 107 -11.10 3.49 5.05
CA SER A 107 -10.28 3.15 3.90
C SER A 107 -11.02 3.46 2.60
N THR A 108 -10.27 3.85 1.59
CA THR A 108 -10.73 4.03 0.22
C THR A 108 -10.12 2.98 -0.68
N CYS A 109 -10.77 2.70 -1.79
CA CYS A 109 -10.22 1.90 -2.89
C CYS A 109 -9.78 2.84 -4.01
N GLY A 110 -8.57 2.68 -4.49
CA GLY A 110 -7.99 3.48 -5.55
C GLY A 110 -7.45 2.65 -6.70
N ALA A 111 -6.44 3.18 -7.36
CA ALA A 111 -5.80 2.54 -8.51
C ALA A 111 -5.19 1.16 -8.20
N GLU A 112 -4.78 0.92 -6.94
CA GLU A 112 -4.21 -0.36 -6.49
C GLU A 112 -5.18 -1.54 -6.62
N THR A 113 -6.49 -1.28 -6.74
CA THR A 113 -7.53 -2.30 -6.92
C THR A 113 -7.97 -2.47 -8.37
N ARG A 114 -7.38 -1.74 -9.31
CA ARG A 114 -7.84 -1.63 -10.71
C ARG A 114 -6.85 -2.21 -11.72
N GLY A 115 -6.13 -3.26 -11.36
CA GLY A 115 -5.24 -3.94 -12.31
C GLY A 115 -6.05 -4.69 -13.38
N PRO A 116 -5.53 -4.77 -14.63
CA PRO A 116 -6.11 -5.63 -15.66
C PRO A 116 -5.97 -7.11 -15.28
N VAL A 117 -6.82 -7.97 -15.85
CA VAL A 117 -6.81 -9.42 -15.58
C VAL A 117 -5.46 -10.07 -15.89
N ASP A 118 -4.75 -9.57 -16.88
CA ASP A 118 -3.44 -10.02 -17.35
C ASP A 118 -2.27 -9.24 -16.72
N ALA A 119 -2.52 -8.53 -15.61
CA ALA A 119 -1.54 -7.65 -14.96
C ALA A 119 -0.19 -8.32 -14.66
N PHE A 120 -0.18 -9.62 -14.45
CA PHE A 120 0.98 -10.38 -14.04
C PHE A 120 1.57 -11.30 -15.12
N ASP A 121 0.96 -11.37 -16.31
CA ASP A 121 1.38 -12.30 -17.39
C ASP A 121 2.78 -12.03 -17.90
N HIS A 122 3.28 -10.81 -17.75
CA HIS A 122 4.63 -10.41 -18.16
C HIS A 122 5.72 -10.76 -17.13
N LEU A 123 5.34 -11.23 -15.95
CA LEU A 123 6.30 -11.52 -14.88
C LEU A 123 7.03 -12.84 -15.16
N GLU A 124 8.34 -12.76 -15.26
CA GLU A 124 9.19 -13.93 -15.24
C GLU A 124 9.49 -14.35 -13.80
N VAL A 125 8.92 -15.46 -13.37
CA VAL A 125 9.07 -16.00 -12.01
C VAL A 125 9.93 -17.26 -12.08
N SER A 126 10.98 -17.30 -11.26
CA SER A 126 11.87 -18.47 -11.11
C SER A 126 11.41 -19.37 -9.96
N GLY A 127 11.93 -20.59 -9.92
CA GLY A 127 11.61 -21.53 -8.82
C GLY A 127 12.12 -21.09 -7.45
N ASP A 128 13.04 -20.12 -7.38
CA ASP A 128 13.60 -19.59 -6.15
C ASP A 128 12.87 -18.31 -5.68
N ASP A 129 12.01 -17.74 -6.50
CA ASP A 129 11.26 -16.52 -6.16
C ASP A 129 10.09 -16.83 -5.21
N VAL A 130 9.75 -15.86 -4.37
CA VAL A 130 8.57 -15.88 -3.52
C VAL A 130 7.58 -14.84 -4.02
N VAL A 131 6.41 -15.29 -4.46
CA VAL A 131 5.29 -14.40 -4.81
C VAL A 131 4.43 -14.18 -3.59
N TYR A 132 4.33 -12.92 -3.15
CA TYR A 132 3.50 -12.52 -2.03
C TYR A 132 2.15 -11.99 -2.53
N LEU A 133 1.08 -12.63 -2.10
CA LEU A 133 -0.29 -12.24 -2.37
C LEU A 133 -0.93 -11.65 -1.09
N SER A 134 -1.46 -10.45 -1.19
CA SER A 134 -2.23 -9.84 -0.09
C SER A 134 -3.62 -10.45 0.00
N GLY A 135 -4.11 -10.72 1.22
CA GLY A 135 -5.48 -11.17 1.44
C GLY A 135 -6.55 -10.19 0.92
N TYR A 136 -6.25 -8.91 0.90
CA TYR A 136 -7.14 -7.89 0.31
C TYR A 136 -7.35 -8.06 -1.20
N SER A 137 -6.38 -8.66 -1.91
CA SER A 137 -6.53 -8.97 -3.33
C SER A 137 -7.54 -10.08 -3.60
N LEU A 138 -7.96 -10.81 -2.57
CA LEU A 138 -8.94 -11.91 -2.65
C LEU A 138 -10.34 -11.49 -2.17
N ALA A 139 -10.48 -10.27 -1.64
CA ALA A 139 -11.73 -9.77 -1.08
C ALA A 139 -12.61 -9.03 -2.09
N ASP A 140 -12.09 -8.76 -3.29
CA ASP A 140 -12.84 -8.09 -4.34
C ASP A 140 -13.75 -9.13 -5.03
N GLU A 141 -15.05 -9.05 -4.76
CA GLU A 141 -16.05 -9.70 -5.59
C GLU A 141 -16.19 -8.84 -6.86
N ALA A 142 -15.69 -9.37 -7.97
CA ALA A 142 -15.77 -8.76 -9.30
C ALA A 142 -17.21 -8.51 -9.77
#